data_b4ac2ba71a38fff915b4eaf6c0a5c688
#
_entry.id   b4ac2ba71a38fff915b4eaf6c0a5c688
#
_cell.length_a   1.000
_cell.length_b   1.000
_cell.length_c   1.000
_cell.angle_alpha   90.00
_cell.angle_beta   90.00
_cell.angle_gamma   90.00
#
_symmetry.space_group_name_H-M   'P 1'
#
loop_
_entity.id
_entity.type
_entity.pdbx_description
1 polymer ?
#
loop_
_entity_poly.entity_id
_entity_poly.type
_entity_poly.pdbx_seq_one_letter_code
_entity_poly.pdbx_strand_id
1 'polypeptide(L)'
;MPKELACLCVSNFLGWAAFLCVMLFFTDFMGRGVYRGNPSAALDSPDRILYEQGVMIGCWGLTINAASCALYSMSLERILGHVSYRTMYIFGYLAFAAGIGSMAIIAQLTEARWEIIFLCPVMGIMYGTLNNIPYKLISRYHTSETYIRCGVDGLERRGMGIDCALVSSQNQLSQIVIGASLGSIVAAVGSVVSVTVCSSVLAFTACIAAALLVHYDVDRREDAPNYSTALWSM
;
A
#
# COMPACT_ATOMS: atom_id res chain seq x y z
N MET A 1 -19.16 -13.32 -3.10
CA MET A 1 -18.49 -12.08 -2.69
C MET A 1 -18.93 -10.98 -3.63
N PRO A 2 -19.37 -9.81 -3.16
CA PRO A 2 -19.73 -8.68 -4.02
C PRO A 2 -18.52 -8.26 -4.87
N LYS A 3 -18.79 -7.79 -6.09
CA LYS A 3 -17.73 -7.38 -7.03
C LYS A 3 -16.91 -6.22 -6.47
N GLU A 4 -17.56 -5.30 -5.79
CA GLU A 4 -16.96 -4.12 -5.17
C GLU A 4 -15.89 -4.52 -4.14
N LEU A 5 -16.23 -5.47 -3.26
CA LEU A 5 -15.31 -6.00 -2.27
C LEU A 5 -14.16 -6.78 -2.93
N ALA A 6 -14.45 -7.57 -3.98
CA ALA A 6 -13.40 -8.31 -4.69
C ALA A 6 -12.35 -7.37 -5.31
N CYS A 7 -12.81 -6.30 -5.96
CA CYS A 7 -11.95 -5.29 -6.56
C CYS A 7 -11.11 -4.54 -5.53
N LEU A 8 -11.72 -4.18 -4.39
CA LEU A 8 -11.02 -3.56 -3.27
C LEU A 8 -9.95 -4.51 -2.71
N CYS A 9 -10.30 -5.79 -2.56
CA CYS A 9 -9.40 -6.82 -2.08
C CYS A 9 -8.17 -6.99 -2.98
N VAL A 10 -8.34 -7.06 -4.31
CA VAL A 10 -7.22 -7.19 -5.26
C VAL A 10 -6.30 -5.97 -5.20
N SER A 11 -6.86 -4.77 -5.22
CA SER A 11 -6.09 -3.53 -5.12
C SER A 11 -5.30 -3.46 -3.80
N ASN A 12 -5.95 -3.79 -2.69
CA ASN A 12 -5.33 -3.78 -1.37
C ASN A 12 -4.21 -4.83 -1.25
N PHE A 13 -4.41 -6.05 -1.81
CA PHE A 13 -3.39 -7.10 -1.86
C PHE A 13 -2.13 -6.61 -2.60
N LEU A 14 -2.29 -6.03 -3.78
CA LEU A 14 -1.17 -5.50 -4.56
C LEU A 14 -0.45 -4.37 -3.82
N GLY A 15 -1.20 -3.51 -3.14
CA GLY A 15 -0.63 -2.43 -2.33
C GLY A 15 0.20 -2.93 -1.16
N TRP A 16 -0.32 -3.91 -0.42
CA TRP A 16 0.43 -4.54 0.67
C TRP A 16 1.65 -5.28 0.14
N ALA A 17 1.53 -5.99 -0.98
CA ALA A 17 2.67 -6.66 -1.61
C ALA A 17 3.78 -5.66 -1.97
N ALA A 18 3.42 -4.53 -2.59
CA ALA A 18 4.37 -3.47 -2.93
C ALA A 18 5.05 -2.88 -1.68
N PHE A 19 4.28 -2.57 -0.64
CA PHE A 19 4.79 -2.02 0.61
C PHE A 19 5.74 -2.99 1.32
N LEU A 20 5.35 -4.26 1.44
CA LEU A 20 6.14 -5.29 2.11
C LEU A 20 7.45 -5.61 1.39
N CYS A 21 7.48 -5.53 0.06
CA CYS A 21 8.71 -5.68 -0.71
C CYS A 21 9.80 -4.73 -0.20
N VAL A 22 9.48 -3.46 0.00
CA VAL A 22 10.45 -2.49 0.52
C VAL A 22 10.71 -2.68 2.00
N MET A 23 9.65 -2.83 2.81
CA MET A 23 9.78 -2.88 4.27
C MET A 23 10.70 -3.99 4.76
N LEU A 24 10.64 -5.18 4.14
CA LEU A 24 11.45 -6.34 4.53
C LEU A 24 12.95 -6.15 4.23
N PHE A 25 13.28 -5.40 3.20
CA PHE A 25 14.67 -5.24 2.76
C PHE A 25 15.18 -3.80 2.84
N PHE A 26 14.44 -2.89 3.46
CA PHE A 26 14.80 -1.47 3.48
C PHE A 26 16.16 -1.20 4.13
N THR A 27 16.43 -1.81 5.27
CA THR A 27 17.72 -1.65 5.96
C THR A 27 18.87 -2.24 5.16
N ASP A 28 18.67 -3.39 4.52
CA ASP A 28 19.66 -4.02 3.65
C ASP A 28 19.86 -3.23 2.36
N PHE A 29 18.78 -2.65 1.81
CA PHE A 29 18.84 -1.68 0.69
C PHE A 29 19.69 -0.47 1.06
N MET A 30 19.53 0.09 2.25
CA MET A 30 20.37 1.20 2.72
C MET A 30 21.81 0.77 2.88
N GLY A 31 22.08 -0.38 3.54
CA GLY A 31 23.43 -0.86 3.78
C GLY A 31 24.19 -1.26 2.51
N ARG A 32 23.58 -2.06 1.65
CA ARG A 32 24.23 -2.58 0.41
C ARG A 32 23.98 -1.73 -0.81
N GLY A 33 22.75 -1.24 -0.99
CA GLY A 33 22.34 -0.50 -2.20
C GLY A 33 22.86 0.94 -2.20
N VAL A 34 22.64 1.65 -1.09
CA VAL A 34 22.94 3.09 -0.98
C VAL A 34 24.38 3.35 -0.48
N TYR A 35 24.73 2.71 0.64
CA TYR A 35 26.04 2.87 1.25
C TYR A 35 27.10 1.97 0.62
N ARG A 36 26.70 1.01 -0.22
CA ARG A 36 27.57 0.05 -0.92
C ARG A 36 28.49 -0.72 0.01
N GLY A 37 28.03 -0.96 1.25
CA GLY A 37 28.74 -1.75 2.25
C GLY A 37 28.57 -3.25 2.02
N ASN A 38 29.45 -4.05 2.65
CA ASN A 38 29.40 -5.49 2.56
C ASN A 38 29.19 -6.11 3.96
N PRO A 39 28.05 -6.79 4.21
CA PRO A 39 27.77 -7.43 5.51
C PRO A 39 28.69 -8.62 5.82
N SER A 40 29.31 -9.22 4.80
CA SER A 40 30.21 -10.38 4.97
C SER A 40 31.68 -10.01 5.15
N ALA A 41 32.00 -8.70 5.11
CA ALA A 41 33.37 -8.22 5.31
C ALA A 41 33.81 -8.37 6.78
N ALA A 42 35.13 -8.35 7.03
CA ALA A 42 35.67 -8.41 8.39
C ALA A 42 35.14 -7.25 9.25
N LEU A 43 34.98 -7.48 10.57
CA LEU A 43 34.35 -6.53 11.51
C LEU A 43 34.95 -5.13 11.49
N ASP A 44 36.29 -5.03 11.31
CA ASP A 44 36.99 -3.75 11.28
C ASP A 44 37.28 -3.21 9.88
N SER A 45 36.68 -3.81 8.83
CA SER A 45 36.90 -3.37 7.48
C SER A 45 36.03 -2.13 7.15
N PRO A 46 36.52 -1.20 6.29
CA PRO A 46 35.76 -0.03 5.89
C PRO A 46 34.42 -0.39 5.25
N ASP A 47 34.34 -1.50 4.53
CA ASP A 47 33.11 -1.95 3.88
C ASP A 47 32.05 -2.40 4.90
N ARG A 48 32.48 -3.01 6.00
CA ARG A 48 31.58 -3.40 7.10
C ARG A 48 31.04 -2.17 7.82
N ILE A 49 31.91 -1.20 8.11
CA ILE A 49 31.52 0.05 8.77
C ILE A 49 30.52 0.82 7.90
N LEU A 50 30.71 0.88 6.59
CA LEU A 50 29.77 1.50 5.66
C LEU A 50 28.41 0.80 5.68
N TYR A 51 28.38 -0.53 5.70
CA TYR A 51 27.15 -1.29 5.80
C TYR A 51 26.38 -0.96 7.10
N GLU A 52 27.06 -0.97 8.23
CA GLU A 52 26.45 -0.68 9.53
C GLU A 52 25.93 0.75 9.63
N GLN A 53 26.67 1.73 9.07
CA GLN A 53 26.17 3.10 8.95
C GLN A 53 24.90 3.17 8.08
N GLY A 54 24.85 2.47 6.96
CA GLY A 54 23.68 2.40 6.11
C GLY A 54 22.48 1.79 6.81
N VAL A 55 22.67 0.69 7.55
CA VAL A 55 21.62 0.07 8.36
C VAL A 55 21.11 1.03 9.45
N MET A 56 22.01 1.72 10.14
CA MET A 56 21.65 2.71 11.18
C MET A 56 20.79 3.84 10.59
N ILE A 57 21.17 4.41 9.45
CA ILE A 57 20.40 5.44 8.76
C ILE A 57 19.06 4.86 8.26
N GLY A 58 19.04 3.59 7.81
CA GLY A 58 17.81 2.88 7.47
C GLY A 58 16.83 2.76 8.64
N CYS A 59 17.32 2.47 9.85
CA CYS A 59 16.49 2.44 11.06
C CYS A 59 15.89 3.82 11.38
N TRP A 60 16.65 4.90 11.21
CA TRP A 60 16.12 6.26 11.30
C TRP A 60 15.04 6.52 10.25
N GLY A 61 15.23 6.05 9.03
CA GLY A 61 14.22 6.12 7.97
C GLY A 61 12.91 5.41 8.35
N LEU A 62 13.00 4.22 8.95
CA LEU A 62 11.82 3.49 9.45
C LEU A 62 11.13 4.21 10.62
N THR A 63 11.88 4.90 11.46
CA THR A 63 11.32 5.75 12.53
C THR A 63 10.53 6.92 11.94
N ILE A 64 11.07 7.57 10.92
CA ILE A 64 10.40 8.66 10.19
C ILE A 64 9.15 8.14 9.47
N ASN A 65 9.21 6.95 8.87
CA ASN A 65 8.06 6.25 8.31
C ASN A 65 6.93 6.10 9.33
N ALA A 66 7.23 5.61 10.54
CA ALA A 66 6.25 5.44 11.60
C ALA A 66 5.66 6.77 12.08
N ALA A 67 6.49 7.80 12.26
CA ALA A 67 6.05 9.13 12.64
C ALA A 67 5.15 9.77 11.56
N SER A 68 5.53 9.67 10.29
CA SER A 68 4.73 10.19 9.18
C SER A 68 3.40 9.45 9.02
N CYS A 69 3.37 8.14 9.26
CA CYS A 69 2.13 7.37 9.30
C CYS A 69 1.18 7.87 10.38
N ALA A 70 1.69 8.12 11.59
CA ALA A 70 0.89 8.64 12.70
C ALA A 70 0.30 10.02 12.36
N LEU A 71 1.12 10.94 11.88
CA LEU A 71 0.70 12.29 11.47
C LEU A 71 -0.32 12.25 10.33
N TYR A 72 -0.08 11.41 9.33
CA TYR A 72 -1.01 11.23 8.22
C TYR A 72 -2.36 10.66 8.69
N SER A 73 -2.35 9.63 9.52
CA SER A 73 -3.57 8.99 10.04
C SER A 73 -4.39 9.96 10.89
N MET A 74 -3.75 10.79 11.72
CA MET A 74 -4.42 11.84 12.50
C MET A 74 -5.04 12.93 11.62
N SER A 75 -4.39 13.25 10.52
CA SER A 75 -4.85 14.30 9.58
C SER A 75 -5.89 13.77 8.59
N LEU A 76 -5.96 12.44 8.39
CA LEU A 76 -6.74 11.80 7.34
C LEU A 76 -8.24 12.15 7.42
N GLU A 77 -8.82 12.20 8.62
CA GLU A 77 -10.25 12.52 8.77
C GLU A 77 -10.57 13.96 8.34
N ARG A 78 -9.67 14.89 8.67
CA ARG A 78 -9.82 16.29 8.24
C ARG A 78 -9.68 16.41 6.72
N ILE A 79 -8.73 15.71 6.13
CA ILE A 79 -8.47 15.71 4.69
C ILE A 79 -9.65 15.08 3.93
N LEU A 80 -10.22 13.97 4.43
CA LEU A 80 -11.37 13.30 3.82
C LEU A 80 -12.66 14.14 3.87
N GLY A 81 -12.73 15.14 4.73
CA GLY A 81 -13.81 16.13 4.71
C GLY A 81 -13.79 17.04 3.48
N HIS A 82 -12.65 17.15 2.78
CA HIS A 82 -12.46 18.03 1.62
C HIS A 82 -12.08 17.26 0.34
N VAL A 83 -11.54 16.06 0.47
CA VAL A 83 -10.99 15.24 -0.63
C VAL A 83 -11.69 13.89 -0.68
N SER A 84 -11.99 13.40 -1.89
CA SER A 84 -12.67 12.11 -2.05
C SER A 84 -11.75 10.93 -1.64
N TYR A 85 -12.36 9.83 -1.17
CA TYR A 85 -11.66 8.58 -0.86
C TYR A 85 -10.86 8.07 -2.05
N ARG A 86 -11.40 8.22 -3.27
CA ARG A 86 -10.72 7.85 -4.52
C ARG A 86 -9.40 8.59 -4.68
N THR A 87 -9.43 9.91 -4.55
CA THR A 87 -8.25 10.76 -4.71
C THR A 87 -7.17 10.41 -3.68
N MET A 88 -7.57 10.23 -2.41
CA MET A 88 -6.64 9.88 -1.35
C MET A 88 -6.01 8.50 -1.54
N TYR A 89 -6.80 7.52 -1.99
CA TYR A 89 -6.31 6.16 -2.23
C TYR A 89 -5.31 6.13 -3.39
N ILE A 90 -5.65 6.76 -4.52
CA ILE A 90 -4.77 6.88 -5.68
C ILE A 90 -3.52 7.68 -5.35
N PHE A 91 -3.67 8.79 -4.60
CA PHE A 91 -2.53 9.62 -4.18
C PHE A 91 -1.54 8.83 -3.32
N GLY A 92 -2.01 8.03 -2.36
CA GLY A 92 -1.14 7.19 -1.52
C GLY A 92 -0.30 6.22 -2.35
N TYR A 93 -0.91 5.53 -3.31
CA TYR A 93 -0.21 4.61 -4.20
C TYR A 93 0.77 5.33 -5.13
N LEU A 94 0.35 6.43 -5.75
CA LEU A 94 1.18 7.17 -6.69
C LEU A 94 2.38 7.81 -6.00
N ALA A 95 2.17 8.43 -4.85
CA ALA A 95 3.24 9.02 -4.06
C ALA A 95 4.26 7.95 -3.65
N PHE A 96 3.79 6.79 -3.20
CA PHE A 96 4.66 5.68 -2.85
C PHE A 96 5.43 5.14 -4.05
N ALA A 97 4.77 4.88 -5.18
CA ALA A 97 5.42 4.39 -6.40
C ALA A 97 6.52 5.36 -6.88
N ALA A 98 6.20 6.66 -6.92
CA ALA A 98 7.17 7.70 -7.32
C ALA A 98 8.30 7.84 -6.29
N GLY A 99 8.00 7.84 -4.99
CA GLY A 99 9.00 7.98 -3.93
C GLY A 99 9.99 6.82 -3.90
N ILE A 100 9.49 5.57 -3.96
CA ILE A 100 10.34 4.38 -3.97
C ILE A 100 11.12 4.26 -5.28
N GLY A 101 10.51 4.61 -6.42
CA GLY A 101 11.21 4.71 -7.70
C GLY A 101 12.35 5.72 -7.67
N SER A 102 12.12 6.89 -7.06
CA SER A 102 13.15 7.91 -6.85
C SER A 102 14.29 7.42 -5.96
N MET A 103 13.99 6.69 -4.88
CA MET A 103 15.02 6.07 -4.02
C MET A 103 15.92 5.12 -4.81
N ALA A 104 15.33 4.29 -5.70
CA ALA A 104 16.10 3.36 -6.53
C ALA A 104 17.02 4.10 -7.52
N ILE A 105 16.55 5.21 -8.09
CA ILE A 105 17.33 6.04 -9.02
C ILE A 105 18.48 6.75 -8.27
N ILE A 106 18.19 7.36 -7.12
CA ILE A 106 19.17 8.06 -6.31
C ILE A 106 20.29 7.09 -5.88
N ALA A 107 19.93 5.88 -5.44
CA ALA A 107 20.88 4.86 -5.02
C ALA A 107 21.87 4.44 -6.12
N GLN A 108 21.47 4.57 -7.42
CA GLN A 108 22.33 4.21 -8.54
C GLN A 108 23.10 5.37 -9.12
N LEU A 109 22.49 6.56 -9.19
CA LEU A 109 23.04 7.70 -9.94
C LEU A 109 23.83 8.69 -9.08
N THR A 110 23.56 8.75 -7.78
CA THR A 110 24.13 9.77 -6.89
C THR A 110 24.88 9.17 -5.71
N GLU A 111 25.88 9.92 -5.21
CA GLU A 111 26.51 9.63 -3.92
C GLU A 111 25.73 10.20 -2.71
N ALA A 112 24.51 10.68 -2.95
CA ALA A 112 23.61 11.28 -1.97
C ALA A 112 23.04 10.22 -1.03
N ARG A 113 23.81 9.82 -0.02
CA ARG A 113 23.51 8.68 0.87
C ARG A 113 22.44 8.99 1.90
N TRP A 114 22.47 10.16 2.49
CA TRP A 114 21.54 10.53 3.57
C TRP A 114 20.25 11.20 3.08
N GLU A 115 20.22 11.71 1.86
CA GLU A 115 19.05 12.41 1.30
C GLU A 115 17.84 11.50 1.11
N ILE A 116 18.04 10.19 0.98
CA ILE A 116 16.98 9.19 0.87
C ILE A 116 16.04 9.22 2.08
N ILE A 117 16.52 9.68 3.22
CA ILE A 117 15.72 9.79 4.45
C ILE A 117 14.50 10.72 4.27
N PHE A 118 14.61 11.75 3.44
CA PHE A 118 13.53 12.68 3.14
C PHE A 118 12.40 12.05 2.31
N LEU A 119 12.65 10.90 1.69
CA LEU A 119 11.63 10.15 0.96
C LEU A 119 10.92 9.11 1.85
N CYS A 120 11.44 8.82 3.04
CA CYS A 120 10.83 7.86 3.96
C CYS A 120 9.41 8.22 4.42
N PRO A 121 8.99 9.50 4.55
CA PRO A 121 7.60 9.85 4.87
C PRO A 121 6.57 9.28 3.90
N VAL A 122 6.95 9.07 2.64
CA VAL A 122 6.07 8.50 1.60
C VAL A 122 5.65 7.06 1.95
N MET A 123 6.55 6.30 2.58
CA MET A 123 6.24 4.95 3.08
C MET A 123 5.17 5.01 4.18
N GLY A 124 5.25 6.01 5.07
CA GLY A 124 4.25 6.23 6.14
C GLY A 124 2.89 6.63 5.59
N ILE A 125 2.83 7.46 4.55
CA ILE A 125 1.59 7.81 3.86
C ILE A 125 0.96 6.55 3.26
N MET A 126 1.75 5.71 2.59
CA MET A 126 1.27 4.45 2.01
C MET A 126 0.72 3.52 3.08
N TYR A 127 1.47 3.30 4.16
CA TYR A 127 1.04 2.45 5.27
C TYR A 127 -0.27 2.96 5.91
N GLY A 128 -0.38 4.26 6.16
CA GLY A 128 -1.60 4.88 6.65
C GLY A 128 -2.77 4.75 5.67
N THR A 129 -2.52 4.87 4.37
CA THR A 129 -3.53 4.68 3.32
C THR A 129 -4.06 3.25 3.32
N LEU A 130 -3.18 2.24 3.34
CA LEU A 130 -3.54 0.81 3.34
C LEU A 130 -4.32 0.39 4.59
N ASN A 131 -4.02 1.00 5.75
CA ASN A 131 -4.69 0.67 7.00
C ASN A 131 -6.02 1.42 7.22
N ASN A 132 -6.23 2.56 6.58
CA ASN A 132 -7.42 3.37 6.86
C ASN A 132 -8.44 3.33 5.72
N ILE A 133 -8.03 3.54 4.47
CA ILE A 133 -8.95 3.75 3.36
C ILE A 133 -9.82 2.52 3.07
N PRO A 134 -9.30 1.28 2.98
CA PRO A 134 -10.12 0.11 2.68
C PRO A 134 -11.23 -0.12 3.71
N TYR A 135 -10.95 0.06 4.99
CA TYR A 135 -11.94 -0.13 6.05
C TYR A 135 -13.01 0.97 6.05
N LYS A 136 -12.63 2.21 5.74
CA LYS A 136 -13.60 3.31 5.55
C LYS A 136 -14.48 3.07 4.32
N LEU A 137 -13.95 2.50 3.24
CA LEU A 137 -14.74 2.11 2.06
C LEU A 137 -15.72 0.97 2.39
N ILE A 138 -15.29 -0.06 3.15
CA ILE A 138 -16.18 -1.13 3.60
C ILE A 138 -17.33 -0.55 4.42
N SER A 139 -17.05 0.37 5.34
CA SER A 139 -18.08 1.04 6.13
C SER A 139 -19.08 1.77 5.23
N ARG A 140 -18.64 2.44 4.17
CA ARG A 140 -19.53 3.07 3.18
C ARG A 140 -20.33 2.06 2.36
N TYR A 141 -19.71 0.96 1.94
CA TYR A 141 -20.44 -0.10 1.23
C TYR A 141 -21.59 -0.65 2.07
N HIS A 142 -21.42 -0.78 3.39
CA HIS A 142 -22.46 -1.21 4.31
C HIS A 142 -23.54 -0.15 4.59
N THR A 143 -23.41 1.06 4.08
CA THR A 143 -24.49 2.06 4.12
C THR A 143 -25.52 1.82 2.99
N SER A 144 -25.09 1.19 1.88
CA SER A 144 -25.97 0.89 0.73
C SER A 144 -26.77 -0.38 0.97
N GLU A 145 -28.10 -0.29 0.88
CA GLU A 145 -28.99 -1.46 0.97
C GLU A 145 -28.72 -2.48 -0.14
N THR A 146 -28.35 -2.02 -1.33
CA THR A 146 -28.03 -2.87 -2.47
C THR A 146 -26.84 -3.78 -2.17
N TYR A 147 -25.80 -3.26 -1.50
CA TYR A 147 -24.62 -4.04 -1.10
C TYR A 147 -24.95 -5.09 -0.04
N ILE A 148 -25.77 -4.73 0.96
CA ILE A 148 -26.16 -5.63 2.05
C ILE A 148 -27.04 -6.78 1.54
N ARG A 149 -27.94 -6.52 0.56
CA ARG A 149 -28.85 -7.51 -0.04
C ARG A 149 -28.19 -8.41 -1.09
N CYS A 150 -27.03 -8.07 -1.63
CA CYS A 150 -26.27 -8.89 -2.60
C CYS A 150 -25.68 -10.19 -2.01
N GLY A 151 -25.91 -10.50 -0.75
CA GLY A 151 -25.54 -11.77 -0.12
C GLY A 151 -26.70 -12.74 -0.14
N VAL A 152 -26.58 -13.80 -0.96
CA VAL A 152 -27.35 -15.08 -0.94
C VAL A 152 -28.77 -14.99 -0.36
N ASP A 153 -29.77 -15.14 -1.24
CA ASP A 153 -31.18 -15.49 -0.93
C ASP A 153 -31.98 -14.62 0.08
N GLY A 154 -31.71 -13.32 0.16
CA GLY A 154 -32.67 -12.37 0.75
C GLY A 154 -32.97 -12.49 2.25
N LEU A 155 -32.40 -13.43 2.97
CA LEU A 155 -32.68 -13.70 4.38
C LEU A 155 -31.59 -13.28 5.38
N GLU A 156 -30.32 -13.21 5.01
CA GLU A 156 -29.26 -12.82 5.93
C GLU A 156 -28.56 -11.53 5.50
N ARG A 157 -28.57 -10.54 6.39
CA ARG A 157 -27.76 -9.32 6.24
C ARG A 157 -26.27 -9.67 6.36
N ARG A 158 -25.50 -9.34 5.34
CA ARG A 158 -24.05 -9.50 5.35
C ARG A 158 -23.42 -8.66 6.46
N GLY A 159 -22.67 -9.31 7.33
CA GLY A 159 -22.02 -8.65 8.46
C GLY A 159 -20.75 -7.89 8.03
N MET A 160 -20.59 -6.62 8.44
CA MET A 160 -19.40 -5.80 8.19
C MET A 160 -18.11 -6.46 8.72
N GLY A 161 -18.19 -7.20 9.82
CA GLY A 161 -17.07 -7.93 10.41
C GLY A 161 -16.44 -8.96 9.48
N ILE A 162 -17.27 -9.66 8.67
CA ILE A 162 -16.78 -10.64 7.68
C ILE A 162 -15.96 -9.94 6.60
N ASP A 163 -16.41 -8.80 6.12
CA ASP A 163 -15.72 -8.05 5.07
C ASP A 163 -14.40 -7.46 5.58
N CYS A 164 -14.38 -6.94 6.80
CA CYS A 164 -13.15 -6.51 7.46
C CYS A 164 -12.17 -7.66 7.68
N ALA A 165 -12.67 -8.84 8.09
CA ALA A 165 -11.85 -10.04 8.26
C ALA A 165 -11.25 -10.52 6.94
N LEU A 166 -11.99 -10.46 5.83
CA LEU A 166 -11.49 -10.80 4.50
C LEU A 166 -10.34 -9.88 4.08
N VAL A 167 -10.49 -8.57 4.27
CA VAL A 167 -9.43 -7.60 3.95
C VAL A 167 -8.20 -7.81 4.85
N SER A 168 -8.40 -8.07 6.14
CA SER A 168 -7.30 -8.38 7.06
C SER A 168 -6.57 -9.68 6.69
N SER A 169 -7.31 -10.71 6.28
CA SER A 169 -6.72 -11.99 5.83
C SER A 169 -5.84 -11.83 4.60
N GLN A 170 -6.20 -10.91 3.71
CA GLN A 170 -5.37 -10.60 2.54
C GLN A 170 -4.06 -9.91 2.89
N ASN A 171 -4.05 -9.06 3.94
CA ASN A 171 -2.81 -8.46 4.40
C ASN A 171 -1.84 -9.55 4.84
N GLN A 172 -2.33 -10.54 5.59
CA GLN A 172 -1.52 -11.68 6.00
C GLN A 172 -1.08 -12.55 4.82
N LEU A 173 -1.97 -12.77 3.86
CA LEU A 173 -1.63 -13.50 2.64
C LEU A 173 -0.52 -12.80 1.85
N SER A 174 -0.57 -11.47 1.72
CA SER A 174 0.50 -10.68 1.10
C SER A 174 1.84 -10.88 1.81
N GLN A 175 1.83 -10.90 3.15
CA GLN A 175 3.05 -11.12 3.94
C GLN A 175 3.65 -12.50 3.68
N ILE A 176 2.82 -13.54 3.63
CA ILE A 176 3.26 -14.91 3.36
C ILE A 176 3.85 -15.01 1.94
N VAL A 177 3.14 -14.51 0.94
CA VAL A 177 3.56 -14.59 -0.46
C VAL A 177 4.86 -13.84 -0.70
N ILE A 178 4.94 -12.60 -0.21
CA ILE A 178 6.14 -11.78 -0.39
C ILE A 178 7.30 -12.33 0.46
N GLY A 179 7.06 -12.71 1.73
CA GLY A 179 8.10 -13.27 2.58
C GLY A 179 8.71 -14.56 2.02
N ALA A 180 7.88 -15.42 1.41
CA ALA A 180 8.35 -16.66 0.81
C ALA A 180 9.08 -16.45 -0.54
N SER A 181 8.68 -15.46 -1.35
CA SER A 181 9.19 -15.28 -2.71
C SER A 181 10.37 -14.31 -2.80
N LEU A 182 10.39 -13.28 -1.96
CA LEU A 182 11.31 -12.16 -2.13
C LEU A 182 12.78 -12.54 -1.90
N GLY A 183 13.05 -13.42 -0.92
CA GLY A 183 14.40 -13.93 -0.67
C GLY A 183 14.99 -14.65 -1.90
N SER A 184 14.21 -15.47 -2.57
CA SER A 184 14.60 -16.16 -3.79
C SER A 184 14.83 -15.20 -4.96
N ILE A 185 14.02 -14.16 -5.07
CA ILE A 185 14.17 -13.11 -6.10
C ILE A 185 15.48 -12.33 -5.89
N VAL A 186 15.75 -11.90 -4.66
CA VAL A 186 16.99 -11.19 -4.32
C VAL A 186 18.23 -12.06 -4.59
N ALA A 187 18.16 -13.33 -4.23
CA ALA A 187 19.26 -14.29 -4.50
C ALA A 187 19.51 -14.51 -6.00
N ALA A 188 18.44 -14.57 -6.80
CA ALA A 188 18.52 -14.76 -8.26
C ALA A 188 19.04 -13.53 -9.00
N VAL A 189 18.64 -12.32 -8.57
CA VAL A 189 19.03 -11.05 -9.22
C VAL A 189 20.39 -10.54 -8.71
N GLY A 190 20.79 -10.93 -7.50
CA GLY A 190 22.05 -10.51 -6.87
C GLY A 190 22.10 -9.03 -6.45
N SER A 191 20.98 -8.29 -6.53
CA SER A 191 20.92 -6.87 -6.20
C SER A 191 19.70 -6.55 -5.34
N VAL A 192 19.94 -5.88 -4.22
CA VAL A 192 18.85 -5.40 -3.34
C VAL A 192 18.08 -4.23 -3.95
N VAL A 193 18.70 -3.47 -4.87
CA VAL A 193 18.04 -2.36 -5.58
C VAL A 193 16.89 -2.87 -6.46
N SER A 194 16.97 -4.11 -6.96
CA SER A 194 15.87 -4.72 -7.71
C SER A 194 14.57 -4.81 -6.93
N VAL A 195 14.64 -4.95 -5.61
CA VAL A 195 13.48 -5.00 -4.72
C VAL A 195 12.72 -3.68 -4.72
N THR A 196 13.43 -2.55 -4.67
CA THR A 196 12.80 -1.22 -4.71
C THR A 196 12.17 -0.95 -6.07
N VAL A 197 12.81 -1.40 -7.17
CA VAL A 197 12.23 -1.30 -8.51
C VAL A 197 10.97 -2.17 -8.62
N CYS A 198 11.01 -3.41 -8.20
CA CYS A 198 9.84 -4.30 -8.18
C CYS A 198 8.70 -3.71 -7.35
N SER A 199 9.00 -3.16 -6.18
CA SER A 199 8.01 -2.50 -5.32
C SER A 199 7.36 -1.30 -6.00
N SER A 200 8.16 -0.45 -6.66
CA SER A 200 7.64 0.71 -7.40
C SER A 200 6.69 0.28 -8.53
N VAL A 201 7.05 -0.74 -9.30
CA VAL A 201 6.21 -1.30 -10.37
C VAL A 201 4.93 -1.91 -9.80
N LEU A 202 5.02 -2.69 -8.72
CA LEU A 202 3.84 -3.25 -8.04
C LEU A 202 2.91 -2.16 -7.50
N ALA A 203 3.46 -1.09 -6.93
CA ALA A 203 2.68 0.03 -6.44
C ALA A 203 1.98 0.78 -7.58
N PHE A 204 2.64 0.92 -8.72
CA PHE A 204 2.04 1.53 -9.89
C PHE A 204 0.91 0.68 -10.47
N THR A 205 1.08 -0.64 -10.53
CA THR A 205 0.00 -1.57 -10.93
C THR A 205 -1.16 -1.55 -9.94
N ALA A 206 -0.88 -1.46 -8.63
CA ALA A 206 -1.89 -1.30 -7.59
C ALA A 206 -2.65 0.04 -7.73
N CYS A 207 -1.96 1.11 -8.10
CA CYS A 207 -2.56 2.41 -8.39
C CYS A 207 -3.55 2.32 -9.56
N ILE A 208 -3.17 1.66 -10.65
CA ILE A 208 -4.06 1.43 -11.80
C ILE A 208 -5.25 0.58 -11.39
N ALA A 209 -5.03 -0.50 -10.64
CA ALA A 209 -6.11 -1.34 -10.11
C ALA A 209 -7.06 -0.54 -9.20
N ALA A 210 -6.53 0.30 -8.31
CA ALA A 210 -7.31 1.17 -7.46
C ALA A 210 -8.14 2.20 -8.27
N ALA A 211 -7.56 2.76 -9.32
CA ALA A 211 -8.23 3.78 -10.14
C ALA A 211 -9.35 3.20 -11.03
N LEU A 212 -9.17 1.98 -11.53
CA LEU A 212 -10.06 1.37 -12.54
C LEU A 212 -11.07 0.38 -11.93
N LEU A 213 -10.66 -0.39 -10.92
CA LEU A 213 -11.46 -1.49 -10.39
C LEU A 213 -12.26 -1.12 -9.15
N VAL A 214 -11.72 -0.24 -8.28
CA VAL A 214 -12.38 0.07 -7.02
C VAL A 214 -13.55 1.00 -7.22
N HIS A 215 -14.71 0.62 -6.69
CA HIS A 215 -15.93 1.42 -6.74
C HIS A 215 -15.95 2.38 -5.55
N TYR A 216 -15.97 3.68 -5.83
CA TYR A 216 -15.96 4.76 -4.83
C TYR A 216 -17.31 5.44 -4.67
N ASP A 217 -18.15 5.45 -5.72
CA ASP A 217 -19.44 6.13 -5.78
C ASP A 217 -20.58 5.12 -5.47
N VAL A 218 -20.81 4.86 -4.20
CA VAL A 218 -21.92 4.00 -3.75
C VAL A 218 -23.25 4.77 -3.79
N ASP A 219 -23.21 6.08 -3.49
CA ASP A 219 -24.40 6.93 -3.39
C ASP A 219 -25.04 7.27 -4.74
N ARG A 220 -24.28 7.24 -5.83
CA ARG A 220 -24.78 7.67 -7.15
C ARG A 220 -25.76 6.69 -7.83
N ARG A 221 -25.87 5.44 -7.31
CA ARG A 221 -26.81 4.44 -7.84
C ARG A 221 -28.20 4.50 -7.20
N GLU A 222 -28.33 5.09 -6.02
CA GLU A 222 -29.62 5.24 -5.34
C GLU A 222 -30.41 6.44 -5.88
N ASP A 223 -29.76 7.45 -6.45
CA ASP A 223 -30.38 8.63 -7.09
C ASP A 223 -30.81 8.40 -8.56
N ALA A 224 -30.56 7.22 -9.13
CA ALA A 224 -31.11 6.88 -10.44
C ALA A 224 -32.61 6.61 -10.30
N PRO A 225 -33.50 7.47 -10.82
CA PRO A 225 -34.93 7.29 -10.68
C PRO A 225 -35.32 5.95 -11.31
N ASN A 226 -36.00 5.12 -10.52
CA ASN A 226 -36.46 3.81 -10.91
C ASN A 226 -37.65 4.00 -11.88
N TYR A 227 -37.35 4.19 -13.17
CA TYR A 227 -38.36 4.38 -14.23
C TYR A 227 -39.28 3.17 -14.42
N SER A 228 -39.05 2.06 -13.72
CA SER A 228 -39.89 0.84 -13.85
C SER A 228 -41.20 0.90 -13.08
N THR A 229 -41.37 1.78 -12.11
CA THR A 229 -42.59 1.88 -11.32
C THR A 229 -43.62 2.86 -11.88
N ALA A 230 -43.23 3.73 -12.82
CA ALA A 230 -44.12 4.72 -13.42
C ALA A 230 -44.99 4.18 -14.59
N LEU A 231 -44.76 2.94 -15.03
CA LEU A 231 -45.52 2.33 -16.16
C LEU A 231 -46.71 1.47 -15.73
N TRP A 232 -46.96 1.31 -14.43
CA TRP A 232 -48.07 0.48 -13.92
C TRP A 232 -49.16 1.29 -13.19
N SER A 233 -49.11 2.63 -13.28
CA SER A 233 -50.12 3.52 -12.66
C SER A 233 -50.90 4.39 -13.71
N MET A 234 -51.06 3.89 -14.95
CA MET A 234 -52.06 4.41 -15.93
C MET A 234 -53.00 3.33 -16.35
#